data_6a1bbe90fa70e295b7fd8f5571c5d9ed
#
_entry.id   6a1bbe90fa70e295b7fd8f5571c5d9ed
#
_cell.length_a   1.000
_cell.length_b   1.000
_cell.length_c   1.000
_cell.angle_alpha   90.00
_cell.angle_beta   90.00
_cell.angle_gamma   90.00
#
_symmetry.space_group_name_H-M   'P 1'
#
loop_
_entity.id
_entity.type
_entity.pdbx_description
1 polymer ?
#
loop_
_entity_poly.entity_id
_entity_poly.type
_entity_poly.pdbx_seq_one_letter_code
_entity_poly.pdbx_strand_id
1 'polypeptide(L)'
;PFATMLEAGVKLSMGSDAPVAPLDPWFAIASAVERTRDSREPWHPEQRIEPQAALDASARTRVAVGQPADLCVVEIDPLFASVEELRTMPVAATLLGGRFTHNVL
;
A
#
# COMPACT_ATOMS: atom_id res chain seq x y z
N PRO A 1 -10.76 -5.47 -11.45
CA PRO A 1 -11.96 -4.70 -11.00
C PRO A 1 -12.02 -4.57 -9.49
N PHE A 2 -11.01 -3.88 -8.89
CA PHE A 2 -10.87 -3.81 -7.43
C PHE A 2 -12.06 -3.13 -6.75
N ALA A 3 -12.53 -2.02 -7.30
CA ALA A 3 -13.67 -1.31 -6.71
C ALA A 3 -14.93 -2.20 -6.71
N THR A 4 -15.21 -2.86 -7.81
CA THR A 4 -16.34 -3.79 -7.91
C THR A 4 -16.22 -4.94 -6.92
N MET A 5 -15.04 -5.49 -6.74
CA MET A 5 -14.78 -6.56 -5.76
C MET A 5 -15.03 -6.09 -4.33
N LEU A 6 -14.54 -4.90 -3.98
CA LEU A 6 -14.76 -4.32 -2.64
C LEU A 6 -16.24 -4.05 -2.38
N GLU A 7 -16.96 -3.51 -3.35
CA GLU A 7 -18.42 -3.29 -3.26
C GLU A 7 -19.19 -4.60 -3.04
N ALA A 8 -18.70 -5.69 -3.64
CA ALA A 8 -19.28 -7.01 -3.46
C ALA A 8 -18.87 -7.70 -2.15
N GLY A 9 -18.08 -7.04 -1.30
CA GLY A 9 -17.64 -7.57 -0.02
C GLY A 9 -16.44 -8.53 -0.12
N VAL A 10 -15.74 -8.56 -1.24
CA VAL A 10 -14.55 -9.40 -1.41
C VAL A 10 -13.39 -8.79 -0.62
N LYS A 11 -12.71 -9.61 0.18
CA LYS A 11 -11.47 -9.21 0.86
C LYS A 11 -10.31 -9.30 -0.11
N LEU A 12 -9.65 -8.18 -0.36
CA LEU A 12 -8.49 -8.11 -1.24
C LEU A 12 -7.19 -8.34 -0.45
N SER A 13 -6.25 -9.00 -1.11
CA SER A 13 -4.87 -9.12 -0.64
C SER A 13 -3.95 -8.84 -1.84
N MET A 14 -3.07 -7.86 -1.69
CA MET A 14 -2.21 -7.43 -2.78
C MET A 14 -0.84 -8.09 -2.71
N GLY A 15 -0.29 -8.38 -3.87
CA GLY A 15 1.05 -8.91 -4.02
C GLY A 15 1.64 -8.47 -5.36
N SER A 16 2.97 -8.39 -5.43
CA SER A 16 3.67 -7.89 -6.62
C SER A 16 3.88 -8.96 -7.71
N ASP A 17 3.81 -10.24 -7.33
CA ASP A 17 4.25 -11.32 -8.21
C ASP A 17 5.68 -11.08 -8.72
N ALA A 18 6.57 -10.63 -7.82
CA ALA A 18 7.95 -10.33 -8.18
C ALA A 18 8.64 -11.56 -8.81
N PRO A 19 9.43 -11.40 -9.86
CA PRO A 19 9.94 -10.15 -10.43
C PRO A 19 9.09 -9.52 -11.54
N VAL A 20 7.87 -9.98 -11.76
CA VAL A 20 6.96 -9.44 -12.78
C VAL A 20 6.70 -7.95 -12.53
N ALA A 21 6.49 -7.57 -11.28
CA ALA A 21 6.47 -6.18 -10.84
C ALA A 21 7.50 -5.97 -9.73
N PRO A 22 7.91 -4.71 -9.44
CA PRO A 22 8.81 -4.43 -8.32
C PRO A 22 8.26 -4.92 -6.98
N LEU A 23 9.14 -5.43 -6.12
CA LEU A 23 8.81 -5.83 -4.76
C LEU A 23 8.72 -4.58 -3.86
N ASP A 24 7.88 -3.66 -4.23
CA ASP A 24 7.65 -2.40 -3.52
C ASP A 24 6.15 -2.23 -3.30
N PRO A 25 5.66 -2.43 -2.07
CA PRO A 25 4.24 -2.32 -1.77
C PRO A 25 3.69 -0.91 -1.98
N TRP A 26 4.49 0.13 -1.82
CA TRP A 26 4.06 1.51 -2.04
C TRP A 26 3.76 1.79 -3.51
N PHE A 27 4.57 1.22 -4.39
CA PHE A 27 4.31 1.28 -5.83
C PHE A 27 2.99 0.58 -6.20
N ALA A 28 2.73 -0.58 -5.59
CA ALA A 28 1.48 -1.32 -5.80
C ALA A 28 0.27 -0.55 -5.25
N ILE A 29 0.39 0.06 -4.06
CA ILE A 29 -0.64 0.91 -3.44
C ILE A 29 -0.97 2.09 -4.37
N ALA A 30 0.04 2.81 -4.84
CA ALA A 30 -0.16 3.93 -5.76
C ALA A 30 -0.86 3.49 -7.05
N SER A 31 -0.49 2.33 -7.58
CA SER A 31 -1.13 1.77 -8.80
C SER A 31 -2.59 1.41 -8.58
N ALA A 32 -2.95 0.92 -7.41
CA ALA A 32 -4.34 0.59 -7.06
C ALA A 32 -5.19 1.86 -6.88
N VAL A 33 -4.61 2.90 -6.31
CA VAL A 33 -5.28 4.19 -6.06
C VAL A 33 -5.47 4.97 -7.36
N GLU A 34 -4.48 5.01 -8.26
CA GLU A 34 -4.53 5.80 -9.49
C GLU A 34 -4.87 5.00 -10.73
N ARG A 35 -4.63 3.69 -10.73
CA ARG A 35 -4.84 2.81 -11.88
C ARG A 35 -3.87 3.08 -13.04
N THR A 36 -2.70 3.62 -12.71
CA THR A 36 -1.56 3.72 -13.61
C THR A 36 -0.27 3.60 -12.80
N ARG A 37 0.79 3.15 -13.44
CA ARG A 37 2.13 3.02 -12.81
C ARG A 37 3.06 4.20 -13.17
N ASP A 38 2.61 5.09 -14.02
CA ASP A 38 3.40 6.21 -14.53
C ASP A 38 2.51 7.37 -14.98
N SER A 39 2.94 8.15 -15.97
CA SER A 39 2.22 9.32 -16.48
C SER A 39 1.17 9.00 -17.55
N ARG A 40 0.97 7.72 -17.88
CA ARG A 40 -0.07 7.32 -18.85
C ARG A 40 -1.47 7.51 -18.28
N GLU A 41 -2.46 7.54 -19.18
CA GLU A 41 -3.85 7.58 -18.77
C GLU A 41 -4.20 6.37 -17.88
N PRO A 42 -4.94 6.60 -16.80
CA PRO A 42 -5.35 5.51 -15.92
C PRO A 42 -6.17 4.42 -16.64
N TRP A 43 -5.84 3.18 -16.37
CA TRP A 43 -6.56 2.01 -16.87
C TRP A 43 -7.78 1.73 -16.00
N HIS A 44 -8.98 1.84 -16.57
CA HIS A 44 -10.23 1.68 -15.83
C HIS A 44 -10.26 2.51 -14.54
N PRO A 45 -10.27 3.85 -14.63
CA PRO A 45 -10.23 4.72 -13.45
C PRO A 45 -11.44 4.53 -12.52
N GLU A 46 -12.55 4.00 -13.01
CA GLU A 46 -13.72 3.63 -12.20
C GLU A 46 -13.42 2.51 -11.20
N GLN A 47 -12.30 1.80 -11.39
CA GLN A 47 -11.84 0.75 -10.49
C GLN A 47 -10.78 1.22 -9.48
N ARG A 48 -10.57 2.52 -9.36
CA ARG A 48 -9.74 3.11 -8.30
C ARG A 48 -10.29 2.72 -6.94
N ILE A 49 -9.39 2.50 -5.99
CA ILE A 49 -9.77 2.26 -4.59
C ILE A 49 -9.14 3.33 -3.71
N GLU A 50 -9.75 3.55 -2.55
CA GLU A 50 -9.25 4.53 -1.59
C GLU A 50 -7.90 4.08 -0.99
N PRO A 51 -7.03 5.01 -0.59
CA PRO A 51 -5.74 4.67 0.03
C PRO A 51 -5.88 3.73 1.22
N GLN A 52 -6.88 3.91 2.07
CA GLN A 52 -7.13 3.04 3.22
C GLN A 52 -7.39 1.59 2.77
N ALA A 53 -8.19 1.40 1.74
CA ALA A 53 -8.48 0.06 1.22
C ALA A 53 -7.22 -0.60 0.62
N ALA A 54 -6.38 0.17 -0.07
CA ALA A 54 -5.12 -0.31 -0.62
C ALA A 54 -4.12 -0.68 0.48
N LEU A 55 -4.05 0.10 1.56
CA LEU A 55 -3.23 -0.20 2.73
C LEU A 55 -3.72 -1.47 3.43
N ASP A 56 -5.02 -1.59 3.66
CA ASP A 56 -5.61 -2.78 4.30
C ASP A 56 -5.33 -4.06 3.47
N ALA A 57 -5.40 -3.96 2.15
CA ALA A 57 -5.11 -5.06 1.24
C ALA A 57 -3.60 -5.42 1.19
N SER A 58 -2.74 -4.52 1.63
CA SER A 58 -1.28 -4.70 1.64
C SER A 58 -0.72 -5.08 3.00
N ALA A 59 -1.54 -5.01 4.06
CA ALA A 59 -1.12 -5.27 5.44
C ALA A 59 -1.73 -6.58 5.96
N ARG A 60 -0.91 -7.39 6.63
CA ARG A 60 -1.35 -8.62 7.27
C ARG A 60 -1.97 -8.38 8.64
N THR A 61 -1.49 -7.37 9.33
CA THR A 61 -1.90 -7.02 10.69
C THR A 61 -2.26 -5.55 10.79
N ARG A 62 -2.75 -5.12 11.94
CA ARG A 62 -3.18 -3.74 12.20
C ARG A 62 -2.32 -3.14 13.29
N VAL A 63 -2.21 -1.81 13.31
CA VAL A 63 -1.60 -1.08 14.41
C VAL A 63 -2.64 -0.95 15.51
N ALA A 64 -2.63 -1.90 16.43
CA ALA A 64 -3.58 -1.96 17.56
C ALA A 64 -3.00 -2.75 18.71
N VAL A 65 -3.47 -2.46 19.93
CA VAL A 65 -3.08 -3.23 21.11
C VAL A 65 -3.45 -4.71 20.93
N GLY A 66 -2.51 -5.61 21.24
CA GLY A 66 -2.70 -7.06 21.09
C GLY A 66 -2.32 -7.60 19.71
N GLN A 67 -2.01 -6.73 18.74
CA GLN A 67 -1.54 -7.14 17.42
C GLN A 67 -0.01 -7.30 17.41
N PRO A 68 0.54 -8.11 16.50
CA PRO A 68 1.98 -8.18 16.31
C PRO A 68 2.57 -6.80 16.00
N ALA A 69 3.75 -6.52 16.53
CA ALA A 69 4.45 -5.25 16.27
C ALA A 69 5.21 -5.31 14.94
N ASP A 70 4.47 -5.57 13.86
CA ASP A 70 4.92 -5.52 12.48
C ASP A 70 4.53 -4.14 11.96
N LEU A 71 5.48 -3.20 11.94
CA LEU A 71 5.21 -1.78 11.75
C LEU A 71 6.06 -1.22 10.62
N CYS A 72 5.48 -0.27 9.90
CA CYS A 72 6.18 0.56 8.92
C CYS A 72 6.01 2.02 9.31
N VAL A 73 7.11 2.71 9.57
CA VAL A 73 7.14 4.13 9.91
C VAL A 73 7.48 4.90 8.64
N VAL A 74 6.58 5.78 8.23
CA VAL A 74 6.71 6.57 7.01
C VAL A 74 6.72 8.07 7.33
N GLU A 75 7.30 8.86 6.43
CA GLU A 75 7.44 10.31 6.65
C GLU A 75 6.23 11.11 6.15
N ILE A 76 5.38 10.49 5.32
CA ILE A 76 4.19 11.13 4.75
C ILE A 76 2.98 10.29 5.10
N ASP A 77 1.89 10.95 5.52
CA ASP A 77 0.62 10.25 5.79
C ASP A 77 0.06 9.69 4.49
N PRO A 78 -0.01 8.35 4.33
CA PRO A 78 -0.44 7.74 3.09
C PRO A 78 -1.90 7.98 2.75
N LEU A 79 -2.73 8.36 3.72
CA LEU A 79 -4.15 8.65 3.49
C LEU A 79 -4.35 9.99 2.76
N PHE A 80 -3.37 10.90 2.85
CA PHE A 80 -3.43 12.25 2.27
C PHE A 80 -2.29 12.50 1.26
N ALA A 81 -1.46 11.50 1.01
CA ALA A 81 -0.35 11.59 0.08
C ALA A 81 -0.84 11.71 -1.37
N SER A 82 -0.10 12.44 -2.19
CA SER A 82 -0.28 12.41 -3.64
C SER A 82 0.16 11.04 -4.19
N VAL A 83 -0.24 10.74 -5.43
CA VAL A 83 0.16 9.49 -6.08
C VAL A 83 1.69 9.41 -6.20
N GLU A 84 2.35 10.51 -6.53
CA GLU A 84 3.82 10.57 -6.62
C GLU A 84 4.47 10.34 -5.25
N GLU A 85 3.91 10.91 -4.20
CA GLU A 85 4.37 10.66 -2.83
C GLU A 85 4.17 9.21 -2.41
N LEU A 86 3.07 8.57 -2.81
CA LEU A 86 2.87 7.14 -2.58
C LEU A 86 3.91 6.29 -3.31
N ARG A 87 4.20 6.61 -4.58
CA ARG A 87 5.18 5.86 -5.39
C ARG A 87 6.59 5.90 -4.81
N THR A 88 6.93 6.99 -4.15
CA THR A 88 8.27 7.25 -3.62
C THR A 88 8.28 7.39 -2.09
N MET A 89 7.35 6.74 -1.43
CA MET A 89 7.14 6.86 0.02
C MET A 89 8.44 6.71 0.80
N PRO A 90 8.87 7.74 1.55
CA PRO A 90 10.05 7.64 2.39
C PRO A 90 9.75 6.79 3.61
N VAL A 91 10.38 5.63 3.70
CA VAL A 91 10.24 4.71 4.83
C VAL A 91 11.37 4.97 5.82
N ALA A 92 11.03 5.47 7.00
CA ALA A 92 12.01 5.79 8.04
C ALA A 92 12.41 4.56 8.85
N ALA A 93 11.49 3.61 9.04
CA ALA A 93 11.80 2.37 9.76
C ALA A 93 10.80 1.27 9.43
N THR A 94 11.24 0.04 9.54
CA THR A 94 10.36 -1.14 9.56
C THR A 94 10.70 -2.02 10.76
N LEU A 95 9.67 -2.58 11.37
CA LEU A 95 9.79 -3.50 12.51
C LEU A 95 9.06 -4.81 12.20
N LEU A 96 9.64 -5.90 12.62
CA LEU A 96 9.03 -7.23 12.59
C LEU A 96 9.07 -7.80 14.02
N GLY A 97 7.90 -8.02 14.59
CA GLY A 97 7.79 -8.49 15.98
C GLY A 97 8.45 -7.54 16.98
N GLY A 98 8.41 -6.24 16.73
CA GLY A 98 9.01 -5.21 17.58
C GLY A 98 10.50 -4.99 17.38
N ARG A 99 11.14 -5.70 16.45
CA ARG A 99 12.57 -5.52 16.15
C ARG A 99 12.75 -4.78 14.82
N PHE A 100 13.65 -3.82 14.80
CA PHE A 100 13.97 -3.09 13.59
C PHE A 100 14.59 -4.01 12.53
N THR A 101 14.01 -4.00 11.34
CA THR A 101 14.57 -4.61 10.12
C THR A 101 15.16 -3.55 9.20
N HIS A 102 14.73 -2.30 9.36
CA HIS A 102 15.28 -1.11 8.72
C HIS A 102 15.07 0.07 9.67
N ASN A 103 16.06 0.94 9.81
CA ASN A 103 15.98 2.09 10.71
C ASN A 103 16.91 3.20 10.25
N VAL A 104 16.31 4.32 9.81
CA VAL A 104 17.03 5.58 9.50
C VAL A 104 16.44 6.75 10.30
N LEU A 105 15.78 6.42 11.41
CA LEU A 105 15.26 7.43 12.33
C LEU A 105 16.36 8.27 12.97
#